data_f5c51adf61d369f77ecfb8042c8ff55a
#
_entry.id   f5c51adf61d369f77ecfb8042c8ff55a
#
_cell.length_a   1.000
_cell.length_b   1.000
_cell.length_c   1.000
_cell.angle_alpha   90.00
_cell.angle_beta   90.00
_cell.angle_gamma   90.00
#
_symmetry.space_group_name_H-M   'P 1'
#
loop_
_entity.id
_entity.type
_entity.pdbx_description
1 polymer ?
#
loop_
_entity_poly.entity_id
_entity_poly.type
_entity_poly.pdbx_seq_one_letter_code
_entity_poly.pdbx_strand_id
1 'polypeptide(L)'
;YDWALIDMEHSPNDYFSVLGQLQAFAASETTAIVRVEWNDAVAVKRLLDLGAPGLLFPMIQSVEEARQAVSATRYPPHGIRGVSGATRATKFGRVSDYTARIEEETAVLLQLETRAAVEQAEAIADVSGVSGVFFGPADIAADIGKLGKPMDPDVWALIKPAAQKLIAKGMPVGTL
;
A
#
# COMPACT_ATOMS: atom_id res chain seq x y z
N TYR A 1 -6.20 -0.76 18.37
CA TYR A 1 -5.90 0.02 17.15
C TYR A 1 -6.88 -0.40 16.06
N ASP A 2 -7.27 0.53 15.18
CA ASP A 2 -8.17 0.24 14.07
C ASP A 2 -7.43 -0.53 12.96
N TRP A 3 -6.14 -0.21 12.78
CA TRP A 3 -5.25 -0.94 11.87
C TRP A 3 -3.80 -0.93 12.39
N ALA A 4 -3.00 -1.81 11.83
CA ALA A 4 -1.57 -1.94 12.13
C ALA A 4 -0.77 -2.21 10.86
N LEU A 5 0.48 -1.75 10.82
CA LEU A 5 1.39 -1.97 9.70
C LEU A 5 2.35 -3.12 10.02
N ILE A 6 2.39 -4.11 9.14
CA ILE A 6 3.44 -5.13 9.08
C ILE A 6 4.45 -4.65 8.03
N ASP A 7 5.64 -4.30 8.47
CA ASP A 7 6.63 -3.66 7.62
C ASP A 7 7.64 -4.67 7.08
N MET A 8 7.76 -4.78 5.75
CA MET A 8 8.78 -5.59 5.08
C MET A 8 9.85 -4.73 4.37
N GLU A 9 9.70 -3.41 4.36
CA GLU A 9 10.66 -2.50 3.74
C GLU A 9 11.84 -2.21 4.68
N HIS A 10 11.57 -1.78 5.91
CA HIS A 10 12.59 -1.36 6.88
C HIS A 10 12.68 -2.27 8.11
N SER A 11 11.95 -3.36 8.15
CA SER A 11 12.02 -4.35 9.22
C SER A 11 12.42 -5.72 8.69
N PRO A 12 13.09 -6.57 9.48
CA PRO A 12 13.59 -7.87 9.03
C PRO A 12 12.46 -8.92 8.95
N ASN A 13 11.34 -8.55 8.34
CA ASN A 13 10.24 -9.45 8.06
C ASN A 13 10.46 -10.19 6.75
N ASP A 14 10.01 -11.43 6.72
CA ASP A 14 9.89 -12.27 5.54
C ASP A 14 8.47 -12.84 5.42
N TYR A 15 8.20 -13.61 4.37
CA TYR A 15 6.86 -14.19 4.17
C TYR A 15 6.43 -15.11 5.31
N PHE A 16 7.36 -15.78 6.02
CA PHE A 16 7.03 -16.64 7.16
C PHE A 16 6.65 -15.81 8.39
N SER A 17 7.41 -14.77 8.69
CA SER A 17 7.08 -13.88 9.80
C SER A 17 5.78 -13.11 9.55
N VAL A 18 5.54 -12.64 8.32
CA VAL A 18 4.28 -12.01 7.91
C VAL A 18 3.11 -12.98 8.06
N LEU A 19 3.26 -14.24 7.62
CA LEU A 19 2.22 -15.26 7.81
C LEU A 19 1.85 -15.41 9.28
N GLY A 20 2.83 -15.53 10.17
CA GLY A 20 2.61 -15.64 11.61
C GLY A 20 1.87 -14.43 12.20
N GLN A 21 2.25 -13.22 11.77
CA GLN A 21 1.59 -11.98 12.18
C GLN A 21 0.15 -11.90 11.65
N LEU A 22 -0.10 -12.22 10.37
CA LEU A 22 -1.47 -12.29 9.82
C LEU A 22 -2.35 -13.34 10.52
N GLN A 23 -1.76 -14.44 11.00
CA GLN A 23 -2.48 -15.43 11.81
C GLN A 23 -2.85 -14.87 13.19
N ALA A 24 -1.94 -14.13 13.83
CA ALA A 24 -2.22 -13.49 15.12
C ALA A 24 -3.31 -12.40 14.99
N PHE A 25 -3.25 -11.57 13.93
CA PHE A 25 -4.29 -10.57 13.65
C PHE A 25 -5.66 -11.17 13.34
N ALA A 26 -5.74 -12.40 12.85
CA ALA A 26 -7.01 -13.05 12.54
C ALA A 26 -7.93 -13.26 13.78
N ALA A 27 -7.40 -13.15 15.00
CA ALA A 27 -8.14 -13.17 16.25
C ALA A 27 -8.47 -11.76 16.79
N SER A 28 -8.18 -10.71 16.04
CA SER A 28 -8.35 -9.30 16.41
C SER A 28 -9.28 -8.59 15.41
N GLU A 29 -9.92 -7.50 15.84
CA GLU A 29 -10.64 -6.58 14.97
C GLU A 29 -9.70 -5.60 14.23
N THR A 30 -8.42 -5.53 14.63
CA THR A 30 -7.41 -4.69 14.00
C THR A 30 -7.07 -5.19 12.60
N THR A 31 -7.22 -4.35 11.59
CA THR A 31 -6.83 -4.68 10.21
C THR A 31 -5.31 -4.59 10.03
N ALA A 32 -4.69 -5.66 9.53
CA ALA A 32 -3.26 -5.67 9.23
C ALA A 32 -3.01 -5.22 7.77
N ILE A 33 -2.31 -4.11 7.59
CA ILE A 33 -1.78 -3.68 6.29
C ILE A 33 -0.33 -4.12 6.19
N VAL A 34 0.10 -4.65 5.05
CA VAL A 34 1.50 -5.04 4.85
C VAL A 34 2.19 -4.01 3.96
N ARG A 35 3.28 -3.39 4.45
CA ARG A 35 4.15 -2.60 3.59
C ARG A 35 5.10 -3.54 2.86
N VAL A 36 5.00 -3.56 1.52
CA VAL A 36 5.84 -4.40 0.66
C VAL A 36 7.27 -3.86 0.63
N GLU A 37 8.24 -4.72 0.32
CA GLU A 37 9.65 -4.32 0.16
C GLU A 37 9.83 -3.35 -1.00
N TRP A 38 9.05 -3.54 -2.05
CA TRP A 38 9.09 -2.76 -3.29
C TRP A 38 7.82 -2.97 -4.10
N ASN A 39 7.58 -2.12 -5.09
CA ASN A 39 6.48 -2.31 -6.07
C ASN A 39 6.83 -3.47 -7.04
N ASP A 40 6.77 -4.69 -6.54
CA ASP A 40 7.08 -5.93 -7.25
C ASP A 40 5.88 -6.86 -7.31
N ALA A 41 5.43 -7.21 -8.53
CA ALA A 41 4.23 -8.01 -8.75
C ALA A 41 4.32 -9.43 -8.15
N VAL A 42 5.54 -9.99 -8.02
CA VAL A 42 5.74 -11.33 -7.44
C VAL A 42 5.56 -11.26 -5.92
N ALA A 43 6.13 -10.26 -5.26
CA ALA A 43 5.96 -10.01 -3.83
C ALA A 43 4.48 -9.75 -3.50
N VAL A 44 3.82 -8.87 -4.25
CA VAL A 44 2.40 -8.54 -4.12
C VAL A 44 1.53 -9.79 -4.20
N LYS A 45 1.69 -10.61 -5.23
CA LYS A 45 0.94 -11.87 -5.39
C LYS A 45 1.09 -12.78 -4.17
N ARG A 46 2.33 -12.97 -3.69
CA ARG A 46 2.60 -13.84 -2.54
C ARG A 46 1.94 -13.35 -1.26
N LEU A 47 2.00 -12.05 -0.98
CA LEU A 47 1.38 -11.45 0.20
C LEU A 47 -0.15 -11.52 0.15
N LEU A 48 -0.74 -11.27 -1.01
CA LEU A 48 -2.19 -11.42 -1.18
C LEU A 48 -2.63 -12.88 -1.05
N ASP A 49 -1.82 -13.85 -1.49
CA ASP A 49 -2.10 -15.29 -1.31
C ASP A 49 -1.97 -15.74 0.16
N LEU A 50 -1.13 -15.06 0.96
CA LEU A 50 -1.10 -15.20 2.42
C LEU A 50 -2.34 -14.61 3.09
N GLY A 51 -3.12 -13.79 2.38
CA GLY A 51 -4.35 -13.19 2.88
C GLY A 51 -4.15 -11.83 3.53
N ALA A 52 -3.15 -11.05 3.10
CA ALA A 52 -3.05 -9.64 3.46
C ALA A 52 -4.29 -8.89 2.94
N PRO A 53 -5.05 -8.17 3.80
CA PRO A 53 -6.26 -7.47 3.39
C PRO A 53 -5.97 -6.13 2.69
N GLY A 54 -4.73 -5.66 2.78
CA GLY A 54 -4.28 -4.44 2.10
C GLY A 54 -2.76 -4.35 2.08
N LEU A 55 -2.26 -3.61 1.12
CA LEU A 55 -0.83 -3.39 0.91
C LEU A 55 -0.52 -1.90 0.87
N LEU A 56 0.60 -1.51 1.47
CA LEU A 56 1.21 -0.20 1.35
C LEU A 56 2.44 -0.33 0.44
N PHE A 57 2.44 0.40 -0.66
CA PHE A 57 3.50 0.40 -1.66
C PHE A 57 4.44 1.58 -1.42
N PRO A 58 5.70 1.35 -1.02
CA PRO A 58 6.66 2.43 -0.83
C PRO A 58 7.15 3.00 -2.16
N MET A 59 7.74 4.18 -2.13
CA MET A 59 8.48 4.81 -3.23
C MET A 59 7.70 4.92 -4.54
N ILE A 60 6.39 5.14 -4.48
CA ILE A 60 5.60 5.42 -5.69
C ILE A 60 5.86 6.85 -6.13
N GLN A 61 6.39 7.01 -7.35
CA GLN A 61 6.86 8.30 -7.87
C GLN A 61 6.09 8.80 -9.10
N SER A 62 5.22 7.98 -9.68
CA SER A 62 4.49 8.31 -10.90
C SER A 62 3.12 7.65 -10.98
N VAL A 63 2.28 8.21 -11.85
CA VAL A 63 0.97 7.61 -12.20
C VAL A 63 1.14 6.21 -12.80
N GLU A 64 2.21 5.97 -13.54
CA GLU A 64 2.48 4.66 -14.13
C GLU A 64 2.83 3.62 -13.06
N GLU A 65 3.67 3.96 -12.09
CA GLU A 65 3.97 3.08 -10.96
C GLU A 65 2.72 2.80 -10.10
N ALA A 66 1.84 3.79 -9.93
CA ALA A 66 0.55 3.59 -9.27
C ALA A 66 -0.32 2.57 -10.03
N ARG A 67 -0.39 2.68 -11.36
CA ARG A 67 -1.11 1.69 -12.20
C ARG A 67 -0.49 0.30 -12.08
N GLN A 68 0.83 0.19 -12.06
CA GLN A 68 1.53 -1.10 -11.88
C GLN A 68 1.20 -1.72 -10.52
N ALA A 69 1.21 -0.93 -9.44
CA ALA A 69 0.84 -1.38 -8.10
C ALA A 69 -0.60 -1.91 -8.07
N VAL A 70 -1.56 -1.16 -8.59
CA VAL A 70 -2.96 -1.60 -8.68
C VAL A 70 -3.08 -2.86 -9.54
N SER A 71 -2.45 -2.89 -10.73
CA SER A 71 -2.50 -4.04 -11.63
C SER A 71 -1.96 -5.31 -10.99
N ALA A 72 -0.91 -5.21 -10.17
CA ALA A 72 -0.33 -6.35 -9.46
C ALA A 72 -1.29 -6.97 -8.42
N THR A 73 -2.27 -6.20 -7.92
CA THR A 73 -3.26 -6.69 -6.94
C THR A 73 -4.47 -7.37 -7.58
N ARG A 74 -4.71 -7.15 -8.87
CA ARG A 74 -5.93 -7.57 -9.59
C ARG A 74 -5.69 -8.76 -10.50
N TYR A 75 -6.68 -9.62 -10.61
CA TYR A 75 -6.66 -10.72 -11.57
C TYR A 75 -6.92 -10.24 -13.00
N PRO A 76 -6.46 -10.98 -14.04
CA PRO A 76 -6.88 -10.74 -15.41
C PRO A 76 -8.43 -10.79 -15.56
N PRO A 77 -9.03 -9.96 -16.40
CA PRO A 77 -8.41 -9.01 -17.35
C PRO A 77 -8.04 -7.65 -16.74
N HIS A 78 -8.36 -7.37 -15.46
CA HIS A 78 -8.18 -6.06 -14.84
C HIS A 78 -6.74 -5.82 -14.32
N GLY A 79 -5.92 -6.86 -14.25
CA GLY A 79 -4.54 -6.80 -13.81
C GLY A 79 -3.73 -8.02 -14.19
N ILE A 80 -2.61 -8.23 -13.48
CA ILE A 80 -1.59 -9.27 -13.80
C ILE A 80 -1.36 -10.26 -12.65
N ARG A 81 -2.16 -10.22 -11.58
CA ARG A 81 -2.00 -11.15 -10.45
C ARG A 81 -2.19 -12.58 -10.93
N GLY A 82 -1.20 -13.44 -10.66
CA GLY A 82 -1.31 -14.88 -10.97
C GLY A 82 -2.40 -15.55 -10.11
N VAL A 83 -3.17 -16.45 -10.73
CA VAL A 83 -4.31 -17.11 -10.10
C VAL A 83 -3.90 -18.38 -9.37
N SER A 84 -4.34 -18.54 -8.13
CA SER A 84 -4.30 -19.81 -7.38
C SER A 84 -5.58 -19.97 -6.54
N GLY A 85 -6.25 -21.09 -6.71
CA GLY A 85 -7.52 -21.37 -6.03
C GLY A 85 -7.40 -21.90 -4.61
N ALA A 86 -6.23 -22.37 -4.19
CA ALA A 86 -6.05 -23.08 -2.92
C ALA A 86 -5.00 -22.39 -2.02
N THR A 87 -5.14 -21.08 -1.81
CA THR A 87 -4.29 -20.29 -0.93
C THR A 87 -4.92 -20.06 0.45
N ARG A 88 -4.16 -19.51 1.40
CA ARG A 88 -4.72 -19.10 2.69
C ARG A 88 -5.81 -18.04 2.52
N ALA A 89 -5.61 -17.09 1.60
CA ALA A 89 -6.59 -16.05 1.29
C ALA A 89 -7.95 -16.61 0.90
N THR A 90 -7.99 -17.70 0.11
CA THR A 90 -9.24 -18.39 -0.27
C THR A 90 -9.74 -19.38 0.78
N LYS A 91 -9.13 -19.41 1.99
CA LYS A 91 -9.34 -20.46 3.00
C LYS A 91 -9.20 -21.86 2.40
N PHE A 92 -8.17 -22.03 1.55
CA PHE A 92 -7.88 -23.28 0.83
C PHE A 92 -9.03 -23.73 -0.07
N GLY A 93 -9.63 -22.81 -0.82
CA GLY A 93 -10.72 -23.05 -1.76
C GLY A 93 -12.12 -23.06 -1.15
N ARG A 94 -12.26 -22.71 0.13
CA ARG A 94 -13.59 -22.67 0.80
C ARG A 94 -14.37 -21.38 0.55
N VAL A 95 -13.71 -20.32 0.07
CA VAL A 95 -14.34 -19.04 -0.32
C VAL A 95 -14.63 -19.10 -1.81
N SER A 96 -15.87 -19.42 -2.19
CA SER A 96 -16.25 -19.69 -3.59
C SER A 96 -16.31 -18.44 -4.47
N ASP A 97 -16.55 -17.27 -3.87
CA ASP A 97 -16.71 -15.98 -4.55
C ASP A 97 -15.49 -15.06 -4.39
N TYR A 98 -14.37 -15.58 -3.91
CA TYR A 98 -13.16 -14.81 -3.62
C TYR A 98 -12.70 -13.96 -4.81
N THR A 99 -12.61 -14.57 -6.00
CA THR A 99 -12.13 -13.85 -7.20
C THR A 99 -13.07 -12.74 -7.68
N ALA A 100 -14.35 -12.84 -7.35
CA ALA A 100 -15.33 -11.82 -7.72
C ALA A 100 -15.30 -10.59 -6.79
N ARG A 101 -14.84 -10.75 -5.53
CA ARG A 101 -14.89 -9.71 -4.51
C ARG A 101 -13.54 -9.09 -4.17
N ILE A 102 -12.44 -9.80 -4.45
CA ILE A 102 -11.13 -9.43 -3.92
C ILE A 102 -10.65 -8.04 -4.36
N GLU A 103 -11.06 -7.58 -5.55
CA GLU A 103 -10.70 -6.26 -6.05
C GLU A 103 -11.30 -5.13 -5.19
N GLU A 104 -12.50 -5.34 -4.66
CA GLU A 104 -13.19 -4.39 -3.78
C GLU A 104 -12.73 -4.51 -2.32
N GLU A 105 -12.24 -5.70 -1.93
CA GLU A 105 -11.83 -6.01 -0.56
C GLU A 105 -10.33 -5.76 -0.29
N THR A 106 -9.52 -5.55 -1.34
CA THR A 106 -8.08 -5.29 -1.17
C THR A 106 -7.79 -3.80 -1.13
N ALA A 107 -7.29 -3.31 0.00
CA ALA A 107 -6.80 -1.94 0.12
C ALA A 107 -5.44 -1.77 -0.58
N VAL A 108 -5.34 -0.79 -1.48
CA VAL A 108 -4.11 -0.39 -2.16
C VAL A 108 -3.72 1.02 -1.70
N LEU A 109 -2.71 1.10 -0.84
CA LEU A 109 -2.20 2.36 -0.31
C LEU A 109 -0.88 2.69 -0.97
N LEU A 110 -0.70 3.93 -1.42
CA LEU A 110 0.50 4.37 -2.14
C LEU A 110 1.29 5.38 -1.32
N GLN A 111 2.57 5.09 -1.06
CA GLN A 111 3.44 5.94 -0.27
C GLN A 111 4.25 6.86 -1.17
N LEU A 112 4.07 8.17 -1.01
CA LEU A 112 4.71 9.23 -1.77
C LEU A 112 5.85 9.82 -0.93
N GLU A 113 7.08 9.73 -1.44
CA GLU A 113 8.29 9.92 -0.64
C GLU A 113 9.32 10.85 -1.31
N THR A 114 8.97 11.44 -2.45
CA THR A 114 9.79 12.42 -3.14
C THR A 114 8.98 13.67 -3.45
N ARG A 115 9.63 14.80 -3.65
CA ARG A 115 9.00 16.04 -4.12
C ARG A 115 8.18 15.80 -5.39
N ALA A 116 8.78 15.09 -6.36
CA ALA A 116 8.13 14.80 -7.64
C ALA A 116 6.85 13.98 -7.49
N ALA A 117 6.83 13.02 -6.56
CA ALA A 117 5.65 12.24 -6.24
C ALA A 117 4.57 13.08 -5.55
N VAL A 118 4.96 13.94 -4.59
CA VAL A 118 4.04 14.83 -3.89
C VAL A 118 3.40 15.84 -4.86
N GLU A 119 4.14 16.38 -5.81
CA GLU A 119 3.62 17.27 -6.85
C GLU A 119 2.60 16.60 -7.77
N GLN A 120 2.67 15.27 -7.93
CA GLN A 120 1.73 14.46 -8.71
C GLN A 120 0.67 13.75 -7.86
N ALA A 121 0.58 14.04 -6.55
CA ALA A 121 -0.26 13.31 -5.60
C ALA A 121 -1.73 13.15 -6.05
N GLU A 122 -2.33 14.20 -6.63
CA GLU A 122 -3.71 14.13 -7.11
C GLU A 122 -3.84 13.16 -8.30
N ALA A 123 -2.94 13.23 -9.28
CA ALA A 123 -2.98 12.35 -10.44
C ALA A 123 -2.69 10.88 -10.08
N ILE A 124 -1.81 10.65 -9.10
CA ILE A 124 -1.53 9.32 -8.56
C ILE A 124 -2.75 8.78 -7.81
N ALA A 125 -3.39 9.59 -6.98
CA ALA A 125 -4.58 9.21 -6.22
C ALA A 125 -5.81 8.96 -7.11
N ASP A 126 -5.91 9.64 -8.26
CA ASP A 126 -7.01 9.46 -9.22
C ASP A 126 -6.89 8.15 -10.04
N VAL A 127 -5.82 7.37 -9.87
CA VAL A 127 -5.71 6.03 -10.48
C VAL A 127 -6.78 5.11 -9.89
N SER A 128 -7.60 4.56 -10.77
CA SER A 128 -8.68 3.65 -10.36
C SER A 128 -8.14 2.44 -9.59
N GLY A 129 -8.65 2.22 -8.37
CA GLY A 129 -8.24 1.15 -7.48
C GLY A 129 -7.27 1.58 -6.39
N VAL A 130 -6.82 2.82 -6.37
CA VAL A 130 -6.11 3.39 -5.23
C VAL A 130 -7.09 3.65 -4.09
N SER A 131 -6.79 3.15 -2.90
CA SER A 131 -7.63 3.24 -1.71
C SER A 131 -7.19 4.36 -0.76
N GLY A 132 -5.95 4.82 -0.86
CA GLY A 132 -5.41 5.88 -0.02
C GLY A 132 -3.98 6.24 -0.38
N VAL A 133 -3.56 7.41 0.10
CA VAL A 133 -2.20 7.94 -0.09
C VAL A 133 -1.52 8.09 1.25
N PHE A 134 -0.24 7.74 1.30
CA PHE A 134 0.58 7.85 2.49
C PHE A 134 1.81 8.70 2.19
N PHE A 135 2.17 9.64 3.07
CA PHE A 135 3.37 10.46 2.88
C PHE A 135 4.50 9.95 3.76
N GLY A 136 5.73 9.84 3.20
CA GLY A 136 6.95 9.48 3.92
C GLY A 136 7.83 10.72 4.19
N PRO A 137 7.65 11.43 5.35
CA PRO A 137 8.37 12.70 5.59
C PRO A 137 9.88 12.54 5.66
N ALA A 138 10.38 11.37 6.07
CA ALA A 138 11.82 11.12 6.20
C ALA A 138 12.51 11.11 4.83
N ASP A 139 11.93 10.41 3.86
CA ASP A 139 12.45 10.33 2.49
C ASP A 139 12.24 11.61 1.72
N ILE A 140 11.08 12.27 1.89
CA ILE A 140 10.85 13.62 1.35
C ILE A 140 11.91 14.60 1.89
N ALA A 141 12.25 14.53 3.18
CA ALA A 141 13.30 15.36 3.77
C ALA A 141 14.67 15.07 3.12
N ALA A 142 14.98 13.79 2.89
CA ALA A 142 16.22 13.41 2.21
C ALA A 142 16.26 13.94 0.77
N ASP A 143 15.17 13.76 0.01
CA ASP A 143 15.03 14.19 -1.38
C ASP A 143 15.24 15.71 -1.55
N ILE A 144 14.76 16.53 -0.61
CA ILE A 144 14.93 17.99 -0.63
C ILE A 144 16.18 18.50 0.08
N GLY A 145 17.14 17.61 0.40
CA GLY A 145 18.41 17.97 1.06
C GLY A 145 18.29 18.27 2.56
N LYS A 146 17.26 17.75 3.21
CA LYS A 146 17.00 17.91 4.65
C LYS A 146 17.12 16.56 5.41
N LEU A 147 18.00 15.67 4.96
CA LEU A 147 18.20 14.36 5.55
C LEU A 147 18.24 14.40 7.08
N GLY A 148 17.46 13.53 7.73
CA GLY A 148 17.32 13.43 9.18
C GLY A 148 16.44 14.51 9.83
N LYS A 149 15.72 15.32 9.03
CA LYS A 149 14.84 16.39 9.51
C LYS A 149 13.40 16.24 8.99
N PRO A 150 12.68 15.15 9.29
CA PRO A 150 11.33 14.91 8.77
C PRO A 150 10.31 15.98 9.22
N MET A 151 10.59 16.69 10.30
CA MET A 151 9.75 17.77 10.82
C MET A 151 10.16 19.16 10.31
N ASP A 152 11.12 19.28 9.38
CA ASP A 152 11.54 20.55 8.79
C ASP A 152 10.32 21.23 8.12
N PRO A 153 10.14 22.57 8.33
CA PRO A 153 9.01 23.30 7.72
C PRO A 153 8.88 23.14 6.20
N ASP A 154 10.01 23.00 5.48
CA ASP A 154 10.00 22.83 4.03
C ASP A 154 9.38 21.50 3.59
N VAL A 155 9.56 20.44 4.38
CA VAL A 155 8.92 19.13 4.16
C VAL A 155 7.40 19.26 4.28
N TRP A 156 6.94 19.90 5.35
CA TRP A 156 5.51 20.06 5.59
C TRP A 156 4.85 21.10 4.69
N ALA A 157 5.62 22.04 4.13
CA ALA A 157 5.15 22.95 3.09
C ALA A 157 4.81 22.21 1.79
N LEU A 158 5.45 21.06 1.51
CA LEU A 158 5.08 20.16 0.41
C LEU A 158 3.87 19.28 0.77
N ILE A 159 3.93 18.60 1.91
CA ILE A 159 2.94 17.58 2.29
C ILE A 159 1.56 18.20 2.54
N LYS A 160 1.48 19.27 3.35
CA LYS A 160 0.19 19.80 3.80
C LYS A 160 -0.75 20.23 2.67
N PRO A 161 -0.33 21.00 1.65
CA PRO A 161 -1.22 21.36 0.56
C PRO A 161 -1.70 20.15 -0.25
N ALA A 162 -0.81 19.18 -0.51
CA ALA A 162 -1.16 17.95 -1.22
C ALA A 162 -2.17 17.13 -0.43
N ALA A 163 -1.92 16.90 0.87
CA ALA A 163 -2.83 16.18 1.75
C ALA A 163 -4.21 16.84 1.83
N GLN A 164 -4.27 18.18 1.97
CA GLN A 164 -5.53 18.92 2.01
C GLN A 164 -6.36 18.74 0.73
N LYS A 165 -5.72 18.76 -0.44
CA LYS A 165 -6.41 18.52 -1.71
C LYS A 165 -6.97 17.11 -1.81
N LEU A 166 -6.19 16.10 -1.39
CA LEU A 166 -6.63 14.71 -1.39
C LEU A 166 -7.82 14.50 -0.43
N ILE A 167 -7.73 15.03 0.78
CA ILE A 167 -8.80 14.96 1.78
C ILE A 167 -10.07 15.65 1.25
N ALA A 168 -9.95 16.81 0.59
CA ALA A 168 -11.09 17.49 0.00
C ALA A 168 -11.80 16.67 -1.11
N LYS A 169 -11.07 15.75 -1.77
CA LYS A 169 -11.61 14.79 -2.73
C LYS A 169 -12.17 13.52 -2.06
N GLY A 170 -12.10 13.40 -0.73
CA GLY A 170 -12.50 12.19 -0.01
C GLY A 170 -11.48 11.06 -0.02
N MET A 171 -10.25 11.31 -0.50
CA MET A 171 -9.17 10.32 -0.49
C MET A 171 -8.60 10.18 0.93
N PRO A 172 -8.53 8.95 1.50
CA PRO A 172 -7.84 8.69 2.74
C PRO A 172 -6.36 9.05 2.65
N VAL A 173 -5.86 9.78 3.67
CA VAL A 173 -4.47 10.23 3.73
C VAL A 173 -3.85 9.82 5.06
N GLY A 174 -2.64 9.27 5.00
CA GLY A 174 -1.82 8.90 6.14
C GLY A 174 -0.41 9.49 6.08
N THR A 175 0.29 9.44 7.20
CA THR A 175 1.73 9.76 7.34
C THR A 175 2.30 9.04 8.56
N LEU A 176 3.61 8.84 8.58
CA LEU A 176 4.35 8.35 9.75
C LEU A 176 4.71 9.50 10.69
#